data_2fd1053b79ee595a8f107ab38a4d284e
#
_entry.id   2fd1053b79ee595a8f107ab38a4d284e
#
_cell.length_a   1.000
_cell.length_b   1.000
_cell.length_c   1.000
_cell.angle_alpha   90.00
_cell.angle_beta   90.00
_cell.angle_gamma   90.00
#
_symmetry.space_group_name_H-M   'P 1'
#
loop_
_entity.id
_entity.type
_entity.pdbx_description
1 polymer ?
#
loop_
_entity_poly.entity_id
_entity_poly.type
_entity_poly.pdbx_seq_one_letter_code
_entity_poly.pdbx_strand_id
1 'polypeptide(L)'
;MTAIVDIIGREILDSRGNPTVEVDVELEDGSKGRAAVPSGASTGQHEAVELRDGDKGRYLGKGVRQALEAVNGEIFDAIGGMDAEAQTKIDETLIALDGTPNKSRLGANGVLGVSLAVAKAAAAAKGLPLYRYVGGISARLLPVPMMNIVNGGVHADNPIDFQEFMIMPVGAASFAEGLRAGSEIFHTLKTALMAAGHNTNVGDEGGFAPNLQSADAALDLVMKAIESAGYQAGKDVVLALDPASTEFFKNGSYRYEGEGKTRSSQEQASYLAELVSRYPIVSIEDGMAEDDFTGWKILTDLIGDKCQLVGDDLFVTNVIRLAQGIEDGLANSILIKVNQIGTLTETLAAVEMAHRAGYSAVMSHRSGETEDATIADLAVATNCGQIKTGSLARSDRTAKYNQLLRIEEELGPQAQYAGRRTLKGAAR
;
A
#
# COMPACT_ATOMS: atom_id res chain seq x y z
N MET A 1 7.31 -26.22 -21.55
CA MET A 1 8.49 -25.40 -21.20
C MET A 1 7.98 -24.01 -20.81
N THR A 2 8.70 -23.31 -19.97
CA THR A 2 8.28 -22.01 -19.38
C THR A 2 8.97 -20.83 -20.07
N ALA A 3 9.41 -21.00 -21.34
CA ALA A 3 9.97 -19.90 -22.13
C ALA A 3 8.88 -18.85 -22.46
N ILE A 4 9.21 -17.58 -22.35
CA ILE A 4 8.35 -16.46 -22.71
C ILE A 4 8.25 -16.41 -24.23
N VAL A 5 7.03 -16.52 -24.79
CA VAL A 5 6.81 -16.51 -26.25
C VAL A 5 6.09 -15.26 -26.72
N ASP A 6 5.36 -14.57 -25.84
CA ASP A 6 4.69 -13.30 -26.19
C ASP A 6 4.53 -12.40 -24.98
N ILE A 7 4.60 -11.08 -25.21
CA ILE A 7 4.33 -10.02 -24.23
C ILE A 7 3.47 -8.95 -24.90
N ILE A 8 2.30 -8.70 -24.33
CA ILE A 8 1.35 -7.69 -24.85
C ILE A 8 1.05 -6.67 -23.76
N GLY A 9 1.56 -5.47 -23.95
CA GLY A 9 1.18 -4.31 -23.13
C GLY A 9 0.00 -3.56 -23.74
N ARG A 10 -0.95 -3.14 -22.90
CA ARG A 10 -2.08 -2.30 -23.29
C ARG A 10 -2.36 -1.22 -22.27
N GLU A 11 -3.02 -0.15 -22.73
CA GLU A 11 -3.52 0.92 -21.89
C GLU A 11 -4.92 0.57 -21.40
N ILE A 12 -5.12 0.61 -20.08
CA ILE A 12 -6.42 0.48 -19.41
C ILE A 12 -6.68 1.72 -18.55
N LEU A 13 -7.84 1.82 -17.93
CA LEU A 13 -8.15 2.91 -17.00
C LEU A 13 -8.02 2.43 -15.55
N ASP A 14 -7.43 3.28 -14.71
CA ASP A 14 -7.41 3.11 -13.27
C ASP A 14 -8.73 3.55 -12.60
N SER A 15 -8.84 3.37 -11.30
CA SER A 15 -10.01 3.74 -10.48
C SER A 15 -10.34 5.24 -10.48
N ARG A 16 -9.43 6.08 -10.95
CA ARG A 16 -9.61 7.53 -11.11
C ARG A 16 -9.91 7.94 -12.55
N GLY A 17 -10.02 6.97 -13.47
CA GLY A 17 -10.22 7.20 -14.90
C GLY A 17 -8.96 7.69 -15.64
N ASN A 18 -7.77 7.55 -15.04
CA ASN A 18 -6.51 7.82 -15.71
C ASN A 18 -5.98 6.57 -16.40
N PRO A 19 -5.27 6.69 -17.54
CA PRO A 19 -4.60 5.57 -18.17
C PRO A 19 -3.55 4.93 -17.26
N THR A 20 -3.46 3.61 -17.31
CA THR A 20 -2.37 2.83 -16.71
C THR A 20 -2.01 1.63 -17.58
N VAL A 21 -0.90 0.97 -17.24
CA VAL A 21 -0.34 -0.16 -17.98
C VAL A 21 -0.95 -1.47 -17.48
N GLU A 22 -1.39 -2.31 -18.43
CA GLU A 22 -1.68 -3.73 -18.20
C GLU A 22 -0.83 -4.56 -19.15
N VAL A 23 -0.24 -5.66 -18.67
CA VAL A 23 0.62 -6.56 -19.42
C VAL A 23 0.11 -7.98 -19.34
N ASP A 24 0.03 -8.64 -20.50
CA ASP A 24 -0.11 -10.10 -20.62
C ASP A 24 1.24 -10.70 -21.01
N VAL A 25 1.59 -11.82 -20.39
CA VAL A 25 2.73 -12.67 -20.76
C VAL A 25 2.20 -14.06 -21.08
N GLU A 26 2.62 -14.63 -22.22
CA GLU A 26 2.32 -16.00 -22.63
C GLU A 26 3.58 -16.84 -22.66
N LEU A 27 3.51 -18.07 -22.16
CA LEU A 27 4.60 -19.04 -22.14
C LEU A 27 4.39 -20.11 -23.23
N GLU A 28 5.47 -20.81 -23.59
CA GLU A 28 5.47 -21.85 -24.64
C GLU A 28 4.47 -22.99 -24.36
N ASP A 29 4.16 -23.27 -23.10
CA ASP A 29 3.15 -24.28 -22.71
C ASP A 29 1.70 -23.75 -22.77
N GLY A 30 1.50 -22.48 -23.17
CA GLY A 30 0.21 -21.80 -23.24
C GLY A 30 -0.23 -21.15 -21.91
N SER A 31 0.55 -21.25 -20.85
CA SER A 31 0.27 -20.58 -19.58
C SER A 31 0.36 -19.07 -19.76
N LYS A 32 -0.54 -18.33 -19.09
CA LYS A 32 -0.63 -16.87 -19.19
C LYS A 32 -0.63 -16.21 -17.84
N GLY A 33 -0.02 -15.03 -17.77
CA GLY A 33 -0.07 -14.15 -16.63
C GLY A 33 -0.49 -12.74 -17.05
N ARG A 34 -1.35 -12.10 -16.27
CA ARG A 34 -1.80 -10.70 -16.48
C ARG A 34 -1.56 -9.89 -15.23
N ALA A 35 -0.99 -8.70 -15.41
CA ALA A 35 -0.82 -7.75 -14.33
C ALA A 35 -1.17 -6.33 -14.78
N ALA A 36 -1.91 -5.60 -13.94
CA ALA A 36 -2.18 -4.19 -14.11
C ALA A 36 -1.44 -3.39 -13.04
N VAL A 37 -0.90 -2.23 -13.43
CA VAL A 37 -0.02 -1.43 -12.58
C VAL A 37 -0.81 -0.32 -11.89
N PRO A 38 -0.68 -0.16 -10.57
CA PRO A 38 -1.29 0.95 -9.84
C PRO A 38 -0.54 2.27 -10.06
N SER A 39 -1.20 3.40 -9.72
CA SER A 39 -0.66 4.76 -9.89
C SER A 39 -0.92 5.63 -8.65
N GLY A 40 0.06 6.37 -8.17
CA GLY A 40 -0.09 7.27 -7.02
C GLY A 40 -0.80 8.59 -7.34
N ALA A 41 -1.44 9.22 -6.34
CA ALA A 41 -1.87 10.63 -6.38
C ALA A 41 -0.79 11.53 -5.76
N SER A 42 -0.38 11.24 -4.53
CA SER A 42 0.86 11.72 -3.92
C SER A 42 2.00 10.78 -4.32
N THR A 43 3.16 11.31 -4.61
CA THR A 43 4.35 10.52 -4.97
C THR A 43 5.55 11.07 -4.23
N GLY A 44 6.25 10.22 -3.48
CA GLY A 44 7.53 10.56 -2.86
C GLY A 44 8.57 10.95 -3.92
N GLN A 45 9.43 11.92 -3.61
CA GLN A 45 10.43 12.43 -4.56
C GLN A 45 11.41 11.34 -5.06
N HIS A 46 11.55 10.28 -4.29
CA HIS A 46 12.52 9.21 -4.51
C HIS A 46 11.93 7.94 -5.13
N GLU A 47 10.64 7.95 -5.50
CA GLU A 47 9.99 6.84 -6.18
C GLU A 47 10.60 6.58 -7.57
N ALA A 48 10.52 5.34 -8.02
CA ALA A 48 10.76 5.02 -9.43
C ALA A 48 9.74 5.72 -10.33
N VAL A 49 10.17 6.11 -11.52
CA VAL A 49 9.40 7.00 -12.41
C VAL A 49 8.26 6.26 -13.10
N GLU A 50 7.04 6.70 -12.87
CA GLU A 50 5.91 6.35 -13.71
C GLU A 50 5.98 7.13 -15.02
N LEU A 51 6.27 6.44 -16.13
CA LEU A 51 6.43 7.10 -17.43
C LEU A 51 5.08 7.49 -18.02
N ARG A 52 4.91 8.79 -18.25
CA ARG A 52 3.73 9.41 -18.86
C ARG A 52 4.10 10.09 -20.17
N ASP A 53 3.19 10.07 -21.16
CA ASP A 53 3.45 10.59 -22.51
C ASP A 53 3.65 12.10 -22.55
N GLY A 54 3.03 12.86 -21.61
CA GLY A 54 3.09 14.33 -21.58
C GLY A 54 2.28 15.03 -22.70
N ASP A 55 1.70 14.29 -23.63
CA ASP A 55 0.88 14.82 -24.73
C ASP A 55 -0.46 15.34 -24.18
N LYS A 56 -0.58 16.66 -24.07
CA LYS A 56 -1.79 17.32 -23.59
C LYS A 56 -3.03 17.08 -24.44
N GLY A 57 -2.88 16.72 -25.71
CA GLY A 57 -3.96 16.37 -26.64
C GLY A 57 -4.59 15.01 -26.37
N ARG A 58 -3.95 14.17 -25.54
CA ARG A 58 -4.42 12.83 -25.21
C ARG A 58 -4.35 12.58 -23.71
N TYR A 59 -5.50 12.22 -23.10
CA TYR A 59 -5.63 12.01 -21.64
C TYR A 59 -4.99 13.13 -20.78
N LEU A 60 -5.02 14.37 -21.27
CA LEU A 60 -4.45 15.54 -20.61
C LEU A 60 -2.95 15.40 -20.25
N GLY A 61 -2.21 14.60 -21.03
CA GLY A 61 -0.79 14.31 -20.82
C GLY A 61 -0.51 13.04 -20.00
N LYS A 62 -1.56 12.36 -19.50
CA LYS A 62 -1.41 11.19 -18.63
C LYS A 62 -1.37 9.83 -19.37
N GLY A 63 -1.33 9.82 -20.72
CA GLY A 63 -1.18 8.60 -21.52
C GLY A 63 0.06 7.80 -21.15
N VAL A 64 0.08 6.50 -21.50
CA VAL A 64 1.19 5.56 -21.17
C VAL A 64 1.73 4.84 -22.40
N ARG A 65 1.54 5.40 -23.60
CA ARG A 65 1.99 4.79 -24.87
C ARG A 65 3.50 4.57 -24.92
N GLN A 66 4.30 5.51 -24.40
CA GLN A 66 5.76 5.37 -24.38
C GLN A 66 6.19 4.14 -23.55
N ALA A 67 5.56 3.91 -22.40
CA ALA A 67 5.81 2.70 -21.61
C ALA A 67 5.36 1.43 -22.36
N LEU A 68 4.23 1.49 -23.08
CA LEU A 68 3.73 0.36 -23.88
C LEU A 68 4.61 0.06 -25.11
N GLU A 69 5.16 1.08 -25.75
CA GLU A 69 6.13 0.91 -26.85
C GLU A 69 7.38 0.16 -26.35
N ALA A 70 7.87 0.49 -25.15
CA ALA A 70 8.97 -0.24 -24.52
C ALA A 70 8.58 -1.69 -24.21
N VAL A 71 7.40 -1.93 -23.62
CA VAL A 71 6.90 -3.28 -23.28
C VAL A 71 6.76 -4.16 -24.53
N ASN A 72 6.12 -3.64 -25.58
CA ASN A 72 5.84 -4.39 -26.81
C ASN A 72 7.03 -4.48 -27.76
N GLY A 73 8.13 -3.78 -27.50
CA GLY A 73 9.34 -3.73 -28.31
C GLY A 73 10.56 -4.21 -27.54
N GLU A 74 11.40 -3.27 -27.09
CA GLU A 74 12.73 -3.58 -26.54
C GLU A 74 12.72 -4.47 -25.28
N ILE A 75 11.68 -4.41 -24.46
CA ILE A 75 11.55 -5.32 -23.31
C ILE A 75 11.29 -6.74 -23.81
N PHE A 76 10.35 -6.93 -24.74
CA PHE A 76 10.10 -8.25 -25.34
C PHE A 76 11.35 -8.79 -26.04
N ASP A 77 12.06 -7.96 -26.81
CA ASP A 77 13.29 -8.35 -27.48
C ASP A 77 14.38 -8.82 -26.49
N ALA A 78 14.44 -8.22 -25.31
CA ALA A 78 15.45 -8.53 -24.29
C ALA A 78 15.16 -9.82 -23.50
N ILE A 79 13.89 -10.13 -23.21
CA ILE A 79 13.53 -11.27 -22.34
C ILE A 79 12.74 -12.37 -23.06
N GLY A 80 12.37 -12.19 -24.32
CA GLY A 80 11.74 -13.23 -25.14
C GLY A 80 12.62 -14.48 -25.22
N GLY A 81 12.02 -15.65 -25.01
CA GLY A 81 12.73 -16.93 -24.93
C GLY A 81 13.37 -17.24 -23.56
N MET A 82 13.41 -16.28 -22.63
CA MET A 82 13.88 -16.56 -21.26
C MET A 82 12.90 -17.46 -20.52
N ASP A 83 13.43 -18.24 -19.57
CA ASP A 83 12.63 -19.04 -18.67
C ASP A 83 11.92 -18.15 -17.64
N ALA A 84 10.59 -18.16 -17.64
CA ALA A 84 9.76 -17.36 -16.72
C ALA A 84 9.98 -17.71 -15.22
N GLU A 85 10.50 -18.90 -14.91
CA GLU A 85 10.86 -19.28 -13.54
C GLU A 85 12.12 -18.58 -13.03
N ALA A 86 12.92 -18.01 -13.94
CA ALA A 86 14.12 -17.26 -13.59
C ALA A 86 13.82 -15.78 -13.25
N GLN A 87 12.82 -15.53 -12.39
CA GLN A 87 12.30 -14.19 -12.07
C GLN A 87 13.40 -13.16 -11.77
N THR A 88 14.34 -13.49 -10.89
CA THR A 88 15.44 -12.58 -10.52
C THR A 88 16.25 -12.16 -11.72
N LYS A 89 16.58 -13.12 -12.61
CA LYS A 89 17.35 -12.82 -13.83
C LYS A 89 16.56 -11.96 -14.80
N ILE A 90 15.26 -12.17 -14.91
CA ILE A 90 14.37 -11.34 -15.75
C ILE A 90 14.34 -9.92 -15.21
N ASP A 91 14.10 -9.75 -13.90
CA ASP A 91 14.04 -8.43 -13.26
C ASP A 91 15.40 -7.69 -13.37
N GLU A 92 16.52 -8.39 -13.15
CA GLU A 92 17.88 -7.84 -13.37
C GLU A 92 18.10 -7.42 -14.82
N THR A 93 17.59 -8.19 -15.80
CA THR A 93 17.68 -7.84 -17.23
C THR A 93 16.88 -6.58 -17.52
N LEU A 94 15.67 -6.45 -16.96
CA LEU A 94 14.82 -5.25 -17.11
C LEU A 94 15.47 -4.00 -16.48
N ILE A 95 16.05 -4.13 -15.29
CA ILE A 95 16.78 -3.06 -14.61
C ILE A 95 18.00 -2.63 -15.44
N ALA A 96 18.80 -3.58 -15.93
CA ALA A 96 19.96 -3.30 -16.75
C ALA A 96 19.59 -2.69 -18.10
N LEU A 97 18.46 -3.11 -18.68
CA LEU A 97 17.95 -2.56 -19.94
C LEU A 97 17.53 -1.09 -19.76
N ASP A 98 16.84 -0.76 -18.65
CA ASP A 98 16.51 0.64 -18.33
C ASP A 98 17.79 1.47 -18.11
N GLY A 99 18.73 0.99 -17.34
CA GLY A 99 20.04 1.58 -17.10
C GLY A 99 20.02 2.87 -16.27
N THR A 100 18.86 3.30 -15.75
CA THR A 100 18.75 4.48 -14.88
C THR A 100 18.44 4.08 -13.42
N PRO A 101 18.84 4.87 -12.42
CA PRO A 101 18.63 4.52 -11.01
C PRO A 101 17.16 4.38 -10.60
N ASN A 102 16.25 5.07 -11.30
CA ASN A 102 14.83 5.17 -10.97
C ASN A 102 13.90 4.73 -12.11
N LYS A 103 14.39 3.93 -13.06
CA LYS A 103 13.62 3.41 -14.19
C LYS A 103 12.96 4.49 -15.07
N SER A 104 13.60 5.65 -15.18
CA SER A 104 13.06 6.79 -15.93
C SER A 104 13.07 6.62 -17.45
N ARG A 105 13.82 5.67 -18.00
CA ARG A 105 13.91 5.46 -19.45
C ARG A 105 12.76 4.59 -19.99
N LEU A 106 12.51 3.44 -19.39
CA LEU A 106 11.44 2.50 -19.79
C LEU A 106 10.14 2.77 -19.05
N GLY A 107 10.23 3.40 -17.87
CA GLY A 107 9.14 3.58 -16.93
C GLY A 107 8.98 2.41 -15.97
N ALA A 108 8.94 2.71 -14.68
CA ALA A 108 8.68 1.70 -13.65
C ALA A 108 7.33 0.99 -13.86
N ASN A 109 6.34 1.68 -14.43
CA ASN A 109 5.04 1.10 -14.78
C ASN A 109 5.15 0.01 -15.85
N GLY A 110 5.92 0.23 -16.94
CA GLY A 110 6.16 -0.79 -17.95
C GLY A 110 6.94 -1.99 -17.39
N VAL A 111 8.04 -1.72 -16.68
CA VAL A 111 8.90 -2.73 -16.07
C VAL A 111 8.12 -3.59 -15.07
N LEU A 112 7.36 -2.97 -14.16
CA LEU A 112 6.57 -3.67 -13.14
C LEU A 112 5.47 -4.54 -13.78
N GLY A 113 4.76 -4.01 -14.77
CA GLY A 113 3.72 -4.77 -15.47
C GLY A 113 4.26 -6.09 -16.01
N VAL A 114 5.44 -6.06 -16.65
CA VAL A 114 6.12 -7.26 -17.15
C VAL A 114 6.58 -8.17 -16.02
N SER A 115 7.27 -7.63 -15.01
CA SER A 115 7.77 -8.41 -13.86
C SER A 115 6.67 -9.21 -13.16
N LEU A 116 5.52 -8.58 -12.88
CA LEU A 116 4.38 -9.24 -12.22
C LEU A 116 3.66 -10.23 -13.15
N ALA A 117 3.50 -9.88 -14.44
CA ALA A 117 2.84 -10.77 -15.40
C ALA A 117 3.66 -12.05 -15.63
N VAL A 118 5.00 -11.96 -15.68
CA VAL A 118 5.91 -13.11 -15.75
C VAL A 118 5.75 -14.01 -14.53
N ALA A 119 5.75 -13.46 -13.30
CA ALA A 119 5.55 -14.25 -12.09
C ALA A 119 4.20 -14.98 -12.09
N LYS A 120 3.14 -14.34 -12.55
CA LYS A 120 1.80 -14.95 -12.68
C LYS A 120 1.77 -16.05 -13.74
N ALA A 121 2.42 -15.84 -14.90
CA ALA A 121 2.53 -16.87 -15.94
C ALA A 121 3.30 -18.10 -15.45
N ALA A 122 4.42 -17.90 -14.75
CA ALA A 122 5.20 -18.96 -14.14
C ALA A 122 4.41 -19.72 -13.07
N ALA A 123 3.66 -19.02 -12.22
CA ALA A 123 2.77 -19.65 -11.24
C ALA A 123 1.70 -20.51 -11.92
N ALA A 124 1.06 -20.01 -13.00
CA ALA A 124 0.09 -20.74 -13.79
C ALA A 124 0.69 -21.99 -14.43
N ALA A 125 1.89 -21.92 -14.98
CA ALA A 125 2.62 -23.07 -15.55
C ALA A 125 2.91 -24.18 -14.52
N LYS A 126 3.06 -23.78 -13.25
CA LYS A 126 3.21 -24.74 -12.12
C LYS A 126 1.88 -25.22 -11.54
N GLY A 127 0.75 -24.70 -12.00
CA GLY A 127 -0.55 -24.98 -11.40
C GLY A 127 -0.68 -24.50 -9.96
N LEU A 128 0.03 -23.43 -9.60
CA LEU A 128 0.06 -22.86 -8.26
C LEU A 128 -0.61 -21.47 -8.26
N PRO A 129 -1.34 -21.10 -7.20
CA PRO A 129 -1.73 -19.71 -6.98
C PRO A 129 -0.49 -18.86 -6.71
N LEU A 130 -0.54 -17.56 -7.03
CA LEU A 130 0.62 -16.68 -6.97
C LEU A 130 1.24 -16.62 -5.57
N TYR A 131 0.41 -16.52 -4.52
CA TYR A 131 0.93 -16.47 -3.15
C TYR A 131 1.76 -17.71 -2.78
N ARG A 132 1.36 -18.88 -3.29
CA ARG A 132 2.07 -20.15 -3.05
C ARG A 132 3.34 -20.25 -3.89
N TYR A 133 3.28 -19.78 -5.14
CA TYR A 133 4.45 -19.77 -6.03
C TYR A 133 5.57 -18.88 -5.48
N VAL A 134 5.23 -17.67 -5.02
CA VAL A 134 6.20 -16.71 -4.49
C VAL A 134 6.65 -17.06 -3.08
N GLY A 135 5.72 -17.42 -2.18
CA GLY A 135 6.00 -17.59 -0.74
C GLY A 135 6.26 -19.04 -0.30
N GLY A 136 6.10 -19.98 -1.22
CA GLY A 136 6.34 -21.41 -0.95
C GLY A 136 5.41 -21.99 0.12
N ILE A 137 5.87 -23.03 0.81
CA ILE A 137 5.07 -23.78 1.80
C ILE A 137 4.75 -22.98 3.07
N SER A 138 5.48 -21.92 3.35
CA SER A 138 5.29 -21.07 4.53
C SER A 138 4.26 -19.96 4.33
N ALA A 139 3.80 -19.70 3.10
CA ALA A 139 2.79 -18.68 2.77
C ALA A 139 1.40 -19.10 3.29
N ARG A 140 1.05 -18.68 4.51
CA ARG A 140 -0.19 -19.03 5.18
C ARG A 140 -0.71 -17.98 6.18
N LEU A 141 -0.01 -16.86 6.32
CA LEU A 141 -0.39 -15.80 7.24
C LEU A 141 -1.28 -14.79 6.53
N LEU A 142 -2.57 -14.80 6.86
CA LEU A 142 -3.54 -13.79 6.39
C LEU A 142 -3.24 -12.46 7.11
N PRO A 143 -3.07 -11.35 6.36
CA PRO A 143 -2.73 -10.06 6.94
C PRO A 143 -3.91 -9.44 7.70
N VAL A 144 -3.62 -8.64 8.73
CA VAL A 144 -4.60 -7.70 9.28
C VAL A 144 -4.83 -6.59 8.27
N PRO A 145 -6.08 -6.33 7.88
CA PRO A 145 -6.38 -5.20 7.02
C PRO A 145 -6.35 -3.88 7.80
N MET A 146 -5.68 -2.87 7.24
CA MET A 146 -5.72 -1.47 7.65
C MET A 146 -6.73 -0.77 6.74
N MET A 147 -7.98 -0.64 7.23
CA MET A 147 -9.11 -0.19 6.43
C MET A 147 -9.33 1.31 6.57
N ASN A 148 -9.04 2.08 5.55
CA ASN A 148 -9.21 3.53 5.54
C ASN A 148 -10.69 3.91 5.45
N ILE A 149 -11.34 4.26 6.58
CA ILE A 149 -12.78 4.54 6.65
C ILE A 149 -13.14 6.03 6.67
N VAL A 150 -12.17 6.93 6.95
CA VAL A 150 -12.31 8.38 6.84
C VAL A 150 -11.12 8.96 6.10
N ASN A 151 -11.39 9.74 5.06
CA ASN A 151 -10.42 10.43 4.23
C ASN A 151 -10.36 11.93 4.52
N GLY A 152 -9.16 12.49 4.47
CA GLY A 152 -8.87 13.92 4.48
C GLY A 152 -7.67 14.21 3.59
N GLY A 153 -6.95 15.30 3.84
CA GLY A 153 -5.77 15.70 3.09
C GLY A 153 -6.00 15.73 1.58
N VAL A 154 -5.07 15.20 0.81
CA VAL A 154 -5.18 15.16 -0.67
C VAL A 154 -6.19 14.12 -1.18
N HIS A 155 -6.69 13.23 -0.33
CA HIS A 155 -7.68 12.20 -0.69
C HIS A 155 -9.14 12.67 -0.60
N ALA A 156 -9.39 13.88 -0.08
CA ALA A 156 -10.76 14.40 0.09
C ALA A 156 -10.79 15.93 0.05
N ASP A 157 -11.85 16.49 -0.52
CA ASP A 157 -12.12 17.95 -0.47
C ASP A 157 -12.84 18.29 0.84
N ASN A 158 -12.07 18.33 1.94
CA ASN A 158 -12.55 18.69 3.28
C ASN A 158 -11.41 19.33 4.11
N PRO A 159 -11.70 19.95 5.27
CA PRO A 159 -10.68 20.66 6.06
C PRO A 159 -9.81 19.77 6.95
N ILE A 160 -9.91 18.44 6.87
CA ILE A 160 -9.09 17.53 7.66
C ILE A 160 -7.68 17.49 7.08
N ASP A 161 -6.65 17.86 7.86
CA ASP A 161 -5.26 17.87 7.39
C ASP A 161 -4.67 16.45 7.22
N PHE A 162 -5.06 15.50 8.09
CA PHE A 162 -4.62 14.11 7.98
C PHE A 162 -5.32 13.38 6.83
N GLN A 163 -4.55 12.58 6.10
CA GLN A 163 -5.01 11.94 4.87
C GLN A 163 -5.91 10.72 5.14
N GLU A 164 -5.57 9.87 6.14
CA GLU A 164 -6.27 8.62 6.38
C GLU A 164 -6.46 8.29 7.86
N PHE A 165 -7.67 7.81 8.17
CA PHE A 165 -8.04 7.25 9.46
C PHE A 165 -8.50 5.81 9.26
N MET A 166 -7.72 4.87 9.77
CA MET A 166 -7.90 3.45 9.51
C MET A 166 -8.33 2.70 10.76
N ILE A 167 -9.14 1.65 10.56
CA ILE A 167 -9.45 0.63 11.56
C ILE A 167 -8.71 -0.66 11.25
N MET A 168 -8.31 -1.38 12.29
CA MET A 168 -7.62 -2.66 12.21
C MET A 168 -8.29 -3.68 13.14
N PRO A 169 -8.97 -4.71 12.61
CA PRO A 169 -9.70 -5.71 13.41
C PRO A 169 -8.77 -6.80 13.96
N VAL A 170 -7.86 -6.41 14.85
CA VAL A 170 -6.79 -7.25 15.40
C VAL A 170 -7.27 -8.36 16.33
N GLY A 171 -8.49 -8.24 16.90
CA GLY A 171 -9.09 -9.23 17.78
C GLY A 171 -9.89 -10.32 17.07
N ALA A 172 -10.02 -10.27 15.74
CA ALA A 172 -10.78 -11.26 14.98
C ALA A 172 -10.10 -12.63 14.98
N ALA A 173 -10.91 -13.69 14.89
CA ALA A 173 -10.43 -15.06 14.87
C ALA A 173 -9.92 -15.51 13.49
N SER A 174 -10.35 -14.83 12.42
CA SER A 174 -10.00 -15.13 11.02
C SER A 174 -10.00 -13.84 10.20
N PHE A 175 -9.48 -13.90 8.98
CA PHE A 175 -9.55 -12.77 8.06
C PHE A 175 -11.00 -12.43 7.71
N ALA A 176 -11.83 -13.44 7.43
CA ALA A 176 -13.25 -13.27 7.13
C ALA A 176 -14.00 -12.54 8.26
N GLU A 177 -13.75 -12.91 9.53
CA GLU A 177 -14.35 -12.22 10.69
C GLU A 177 -13.82 -10.78 10.85
N GLY A 178 -12.54 -10.55 10.55
CA GLY A 178 -11.97 -9.21 10.51
C GLY A 178 -12.61 -8.33 9.44
N LEU A 179 -12.81 -8.87 8.25
CA LEU A 179 -13.47 -8.16 7.14
C LEU A 179 -14.95 -7.87 7.46
N ARG A 180 -15.67 -8.81 8.10
CA ARG A 180 -17.04 -8.63 8.58
C ARG A 180 -17.11 -7.47 9.59
N ALA A 181 -16.24 -7.48 10.59
CA ALA A 181 -16.18 -6.41 11.59
C ALA A 181 -15.94 -5.04 10.94
N GLY A 182 -15.00 -4.95 10.00
CA GLY A 182 -14.76 -3.73 9.23
C GLY A 182 -16.00 -3.25 8.49
N SER A 183 -16.73 -4.15 7.81
CA SER A 183 -17.95 -3.81 7.07
C SER A 183 -19.06 -3.30 8.00
N GLU A 184 -19.28 -3.95 9.13
CA GLU A 184 -20.28 -3.53 10.13
C GLU A 184 -19.95 -2.14 10.70
N ILE A 185 -18.67 -1.86 11.02
CA ILE A 185 -18.22 -0.54 11.48
C ILE A 185 -18.39 0.50 10.38
N PHE A 186 -18.02 0.19 9.13
CA PHE A 186 -18.16 1.11 8.00
C PHE A 186 -19.62 1.54 7.80
N HIS A 187 -20.58 0.61 7.82
CA HIS A 187 -21.99 0.93 7.69
C HIS A 187 -22.56 1.66 8.90
N THR A 188 -22.08 1.35 10.10
CA THR A 188 -22.43 2.07 11.34
C THR A 188 -21.95 3.51 11.30
N LEU A 189 -20.71 3.72 10.84
CA LEU A 189 -20.13 5.05 10.61
C LEU A 189 -20.96 5.85 9.60
N LYS A 190 -21.36 5.23 8.48
CA LYS A 190 -22.25 5.87 7.51
C LYS A 190 -23.53 6.38 8.14
N THR A 191 -24.17 5.55 8.95
CA THR A 191 -25.41 5.90 9.65
C THR A 191 -25.19 7.07 10.63
N ALA A 192 -24.09 7.05 11.38
CA ALA A 192 -23.73 8.11 12.33
C ALA A 192 -23.45 9.43 11.61
N LEU A 193 -22.74 9.42 10.49
CA LEU A 193 -22.48 10.59 9.63
C LEU A 193 -23.78 11.21 9.11
N MET A 194 -24.70 10.38 8.58
CA MET A 194 -25.99 10.85 8.09
C MET A 194 -26.82 11.48 9.22
N ALA A 195 -26.87 10.86 10.40
CA ALA A 195 -27.58 11.37 11.55
C ALA A 195 -27.03 12.72 12.06
N ALA A 196 -25.71 12.92 11.91
CA ALA A 196 -25.04 14.18 12.23
C ALA A 196 -25.13 15.24 11.12
N GLY A 197 -25.77 14.93 9.98
CA GLY A 197 -25.90 15.84 8.84
C GLY A 197 -24.66 15.98 7.99
N HIS A 198 -23.70 15.06 8.11
CA HIS A 198 -22.50 15.03 7.27
C HIS A 198 -22.73 14.30 5.95
N ASN A 199 -21.90 14.66 4.96
CA ASN A 199 -21.82 13.97 3.68
C ASN A 199 -21.25 12.54 3.88
N THR A 200 -21.81 11.58 3.13
CA THR A 200 -21.37 10.18 3.08
C THR A 200 -20.83 9.77 1.72
N ASN A 201 -20.41 10.72 0.89
CA ASN A 201 -19.64 10.42 -0.31
C ASN A 201 -18.27 9.85 0.10
N VAL A 202 -17.72 9.00 -0.78
CA VAL A 202 -16.44 8.35 -0.54
C VAL A 202 -15.34 9.00 -1.37
N GLY A 203 -14.13 9.06 -0.81
CA GLY A 203 -12.92 9.49 -1.50
C GLY A 203 -12.34 8.42 -2.44
N ASP A 204 -11.16 8.67 -2.96
CA ASP A 204 -10.47 7.81 -3.92
C ASP A 204 -10.23 6.39 -3.38
N GLU A 205 -10.05 6.23 -2.09
CA GLU A 205 -9.80 4.95 -1.43
C GLU A 205 -11.03 4.31 -0.80
N GLY A 206 -12.21 4.87 -1.03
CA GLY A 206 -13.49 4.32 -0.59
C GLY A 206 -13.90 4.67 0.85
N GLY A 207 -13.09 5.40 1.61
CA GLY A 207 -13.44 5.98 2.91
C GLY A 207 -14.37 7.19 2.76
N PHE A 208 -15.15 7.50 3.82
CA PHE A 208 -15.99 8.69 3.81
C PHE A 208 -15.17 9.98 3.89
N ALA A 209 -15.67 11.04 3.28
CA ALA A 209 -15.03 12.36 3.24
C ALA A 209 -15.90 13.43 3.91
N PRO A 210 -16.19 13.34 5.24
CA PRO A 210 -17.01 14.29 5.93
C PRO A 210 -16.29 15.62 6.17
N ASN A 211 -17.05 16.74 6.26
CA ASN A 211 -16.51 18.03 6.67
C ASN A 211 -16.33 18.09 8.19
N LEU A 212 -15.22 17.53 8.69
CA LEU A 212 -14.78 17.60 10.08
C LEU A 212 -13.64 18.59 10.22
N GLN A 213 -13.53 19.25 11.38
CA GLN A 213 -12.62 20.37 11.58
C GLN A 213 -11.23 19.97 12.12
N SER A 214 -11.05 18.71 12.53
CA SER A 214 -9.79 18.25 13.12
C SER A 214 -9.66 16.73 13.10
N ALA A 215 -8.43 16.25 13.28
CA ALA A 215 -8.15 14.83 13.45
C ALA A 215 -8.87 14.25 14.68
N ASP A 216 -8.93 14.99 15.79
CA ASP A 216 -9.67 14.58 17.01
C ASP A 216 -11.15 14.31 16.70
N ALA A 217 -11.82 15.20 15.97
CA ALA A 217 -13.22 15.00 15.60
C ALA A 217 -13.45 13.74 14.74
N ALA A 218 -12.50 13.44 13.85
CA ALA A 218 -12.54 12.22 13.05
C ALA A 218 -12.33 10.96 13.91
N LEU A 219 -11.34 11.00 14.82
CA LEU A 219 -11.06 9.89 15.74
C LEU A 219 -12.23 9.61 16.68
N ASP A 220 -12.82 10.64 17.28
CA ASP A 220 -14.00 10.50 18.16
C ASP A 220 -15.18 9.85 17.43
N LEU A 221 -15.41 10.22 16.17
CA LEU A 221 -16.46 9.65 15.35
C LEU A 221 -16.19 8.17 15.02
N VAL A 222 -14.94 7.83 14.68
CA VAL A 222 -14.54 6.44 14.41
C VAL A 222 -14.68 5.59 15.69
N MET A 223 -14.22 6.08 16.85
CA MET A 223 -14.37 5.41 18.14
C MET A 223 -15.84 5.08 18.42
N LYS A 224 -16.72 6.09 18.26
CA LYS A 224 -18.16 5.91 18.46
C LYS A 224 -18.77 4.90 17.49
N ALA A 225 -18.30 4.87 16.24
CA ALA A 225 -18.77 3.90 15.24
C ALA A 225 -18.37 2.46 15.61
N ILE A 226 -17.13 2.25 16.12
CA ILE A 226 -16.66 0.94 16.58
C ILE A 226 -17.54 0.44 17.75
N GLU A 227 -17.77 1.27 18.75
CA GLU A 227 -18.59 0.91 19.92
C GLU A 227 -20.06 0.66 19.53
N SER A 228 -20.63 1.52 18.67
CA SER A 228 -22.01 1.38 18.19
C SER A 228 -22.21 0.15 17.30
N ALA A 229 -21.17 -0.35 16.65
CA ALA A 229 -21.18 -1.60 15.90
C ALA A 229 -21.04 -2.84 16.83
N GLY A 230 -20.85 -2.65 18.12
CA GLY A 230 -20.75 -3.73 19.11
C GLY A 230 -19.33 -4.25 19.35
N TYR A 231 -18.31 -3.55 18.87
CA TYR A 231 -16.90 -3.92 19.03
C TYR A 231 -16.24 -3.07 20.12
N GLN A 232 -15.25 -3.65 20.79
CA GLN A 232 -14.48 -2.98 21.83
C GLN A 232 -13.22 -2.33 21.23
N ALA A 233 -13.20 -0.99 21.18
CA ALA A 233 -12.02 -0.25 20.75
C ALA A 233 -10.81 -0.55 21.66
N GLY A 234 -9.64 -0.68 21.06
CA GLY A 234 -8.41 -1.05 21.76
C GLY A 234 -8.23 -2.56 21.98
N LYS A 235 -9.30 -3.36 21.91
CA LYS A 235 -9.24 -4.82 22.08
C LYS A 235 -9.58 -5.56 20.79
N ASP A 236 -10.77 -5.41 20.27
CA ASP A 236 -11.23 -6.08 19.05
C ASP A 236 -10.73 -5.35 17.81
N VAL A 237 -10.80 -4.01 17.86
CA VAL A 237 -10.40 -3.10 16.78
C VAL A 237 -9.51 -2.01 17.34
N VAL A 238 -8.40 -1.74 16.66
CA VAL A 238 -7.49 -0.63 16.96
C VAL A 238 -7.44 0.34 15.78
N LEU A 239 -6.78 1.48 15.98
CA LEU A 239 -6.69 2.55 14.99
C LEU A 239 -5.30 2.64 14.38
N ALA A 240 -5.26 3.07 13.13
CA ALA A 240 -4.04 3.51 12.47
C ALA A 240 -4.29 4.85 11.77
N LEU A 241 -3.25 5.64 11.63
CA LEU A 241 -3.26 6.94 10.98
C LEU A 241 -2.26 7.00 9.84
N ASP A 242 -2.60 7.77 8.82
CA ASP A 242 -1.66 8.28 7.83
C ASP A 242 -1.85 9.79 7.71
N PRO A 243 -1.03 10.60 8.40
CA PRO A 243 -1.01 12.04 8.21
C PRO A 243 -0.57 12.47 6.82
N ALA A 244 0.27 11.71 6.13
CA ALA A 244 0.99 12.11 4.92
C ALA A 244 1.71 13.45 5.10
N SER A 245 2.55 13.53 6.12
CA SER A 245 3.05 14.80 6.68
C SER A 245 3.91 15.62 5.71
N THR A 246 4.46 15.01 4.65
CA THR A 246 5.17 15.71 3.58
C THR A 246 4.29 16.76 2.90
N GLU A 247 2.98 16.49 2.73
CA GLU A 247 2.03 17.36 2.02
C GLU A 247 1.86 18.73 2.71
N PHE A 248 1.94 18.77 4.04
CA PHE A 248 1.80 20.00 4.82
C PHE A 248 3.09 20.46 5.51
N PHE A 249 4.24 19.87 5.18
CA PHE A 249 5.56 20.33 5.64
C PHE A 249 6.11 21.40 4.71
N LYS A 250 6.20 22.63 5.20
CA LYS A 250 6.66 23.79 4.40
C LYS A 250 7.63 24.65 5.23
N ASN A 251 8.80 24.94 4.65
CA ASN A 251 9.82 25.81 5.29
C ASN A 251 10.22 25.36 6.71
N GLY A 252 10.41 24.06 6.92
CA GLY A 252 10.82 23.50 8.20
C GLY A 252 9.73 23.45 9.28
N SER A 253 8.46 23.52 8.90
CA SER A 253 7.31 23.48 9.81
C SER A 253 6.11 22.75 9.20
N TYR A 254 5.34 22.10 10.04
CA TYR A 254 4.09 21.41 9.69
C TYR A 254 2.92 22.40 9.81
N ARG A 255 2.27 22.70 8.69
CA ARG A 255 1.19 23.69 8.59
C ARG A 255 -0.16 23.00 8.44
N TYR A 256 -0.92 23.00 9.49
CA TYR A 256 -2.28 22.50 9.55
C TYR A 256 -3.25 23.58 9.10
N GLU A 257 -3.61 23.59 7.83
CA GLU A 257 -4.46 24.64 7.24
C GLU A 257 -5.88 24.57 7.78
N GLY A 258 -6.43 23.35 7.96
CA GLY A 258 -7.76 23.12 8.52
C GLY A 258 -7.91 23.57 9.97
N GLU A 259 -6.87 23.38 10.79
CA GLU A 259 -6.84 23.78 12.19
C GLU A 259 -6.28 25.20 12.41
N GLY A 260 -5.66 25.83 11.40
CA GLY A 260 -4.98 27.12 11.53
C GLY A 260 -3.75 27.08 12.45
N LYS A 261 -3.07 25.94 12.55
CA LYS A 261 -1.91 25.71 13.43
C LYS A 261 -0.63 25.48 12.66
N THR A 262 0.48 25.83 13.26
CA THR A 262 1.83 25.48 12.74
C THR A 262 2.63 24.84 13.86
N ARG A 263 3.34 23.74 13.54
CA ARG A 263 4.14 22.96 14.49
C ARG A 263 5.57 22.81 13.95
N SER A 264 6.55 22.91 14.83
CA SER A 264 7.91 22.44 14.58
C SER A 264 7.95 20.91 14.58
N SER A 265 9.08 20.30 14.17
CA SER A 265 9.25 18.82 14.21
C SER A 265 9.05 18.25 15.62
N GLN A 266 9.56 18.95 16.65
CA GLN A 266 9.36 18.54 18.05
C GLN A 266 7.87 18.61 18.48
N GLU A 267 7.17 19.68 18.11
CA GLU A 267 5.73 19.84 18.42
C GLU A 267 4.86 18.85 17.66
N GLN A 268 5.23 18.54 16.40
CA GLN A 268 4.58 17.50 15.60
C GLN A 268 4.71 16.13 16.26
N ALA A 269 5.92 15.72 16.64
CA ALA A 269 6.15 14.46 17.33
C ALA A 269 5.39 14.39 18.66
N SER A 270 5.35 15.49 19.44
CA SER A 270 4.62 15.58 20.69
C SER A 270 3.11 15.47 20.49
N TYR A 271 2.56 16.08 19.44
CA TYR A 271 1.14 16.00 19.10
C TYR A 271 0.73 14.57 18.71
N LEU A 272 1.54 13.89 17.88
CA LEU A 272 1.28 12.49 17.54
C LEU A 272 1.36 11.57 18.77
N ALA A 273 2.31 11.81 19.67
CA ALA A 273 2.42 11.07 20.93
C ALA A 273 1.21 11.31 21.85
N GLU A 274 0.67 12.52 21.88
CA GLU A 274 -0.58 12.83 22.60
C GLU A 274 -1.76 12.04 22.03
N LEU A 275 -1.93 12.01 20.70
CA LEU A 275 -2.99 11.22 20.07
C LEU A 275 -2.87 9.73 20.41
N VAL A 276 -1.68 9.14 20.35
CA VAL A 276 -1.42 7.75 20.76
C VAL A 276 -1.77 7.49 22.21
N SER A 277 -1.62 8.49 23.10
CA SER A 277 -1.96 8.34 24.51
C SER A 277 -3.46 8.38 24.80
N ARG A 278 -4.23 9.04 23.93
CA ARG A 278 -5.68 9.28 24.10
C ARG A 278 -6.54 8.26 23.38
N TYR A 279 -6.06 7.73 22.26
CA TYR A 279 -6.78 6.81 21.40
C TYR A 279 -6.02 5.49 21.25
N PRO A 280 -6.68 4.37 20.92
CA PRO A 280 -6.03 3.09 20.71
C PRO A 280 -5.31 3.01 19.36
N ILE A 281 -4.47 4.02 19.06
CA ILE A 281 -3.67 4.12 17.85
C ILE A 281 -2.43 3.24 18.03
N VAL A 282 -2.24 2.29 17.13
CA VAL A 282 -1.13 1.32 17.15
C VAL A 282 -0.16 1.49 15.99
N SER A 283 -0.54 2.30 14.99
CA SER A 283 0.29 2.53 13.79
C SER A 283 0.11 3.97 13.28
N ILE A 284 1.22 4.61 12.93
CA ILE A 284 1.24 5.91 12.26
C ILE A 284 2.18 5.78 11.06
N GLU A 285 1.64 6.04 9.87
CA GLU A 285 2.36 6.12 8.61
C GLU A 285 2.73 7.59 8.35
N ASP A 286 3.94 7.84 7.88
CA ASP A 286 4.47 9.16 7.52
C ASP A 286 4.07 10.28 8.50
N GLY A 287 4.29 10.01 9.79
CA GLY A 287 4.05 10.97 10.87
C GLY A 287 4.95 12.21 10.80
N MET A 288 6.04 12.12 10.05
CA MET A 288 6.98 13.20 9.73
C MET A 288 7.20 13.25 8.22
N ALA A 289 7.68 14.39 7.70
CA ALA A 289 7.99 14.54 6.29
C ALA A 289 9.19 13.67 5.85
N GLU A 290 9.22 13.28 4.56
CA GLU A 290 10.18 12.33 3.99
C GLU A 290 11.66 12.70 4.17
N ASP A 291 11.99 13.99 4.30
CA ASP A 291 13.34 14.50 4.49
C ASP A 291 13.59 15.10 5.91
N ASP A 292 12.59 15.07 6.80
CA ASP A 292 12.75 15.50 8.19
C ASP A 292 13.32 14.39 9.09
N PHE A 293 14.54 13.92 8.79
CA PHE A 293 15.19 12.84 9.55
C PHE A 293 15.33 13.15 11.04
N THR A 294 15.51 14.42 11.40
CA THR A 294 15.55 14.85 12.80
C THR A 294 14.19 14.63 13.48
N GLY A 295 13.12 15.03 12.82
CA GLY A 295 11.75 14.79 13.29
C GLY A 295 11.44 13.31 13.41
N TRP A 296 11.80 12.50 12.40
CA TRP A 296 11.65 11.05 12.45
C TRP A 296 12.37 10.42 13.63
N LYS A 297 13.61 10.86 13.89
CA LYS A 297 14.37 10.36 15.05
C LYS A 297 13.68 10.72 16.36
N ILE A 298 13.23 11.97 16.51
CA ILE A 298 12.48 12.42 17.70
C ILE A 298 11.22 11.58 17.90
N LEU A 299 10.43 11.37 16.84
CA LEU A 299 9.18 10.60 16.90
C LEU A 299 9.46 9.14 17.28
N THR A 300 10.49 8.54 16.66
CA THR A 300 10.87 7.14 16.93
C THR A 300 11.32 6.95 18.37
N ASP A 301 12.14 7.84 18.89
CA ASP A 301 12.60 7.80 20.29
C ASP A 301 11.44 8.02 21.29
N LEU A 302 10.42 8.80 20.91
CA LEU A 302 9.31 9.16 21.79
C LEU A 302 8.26 8.06 21.91
N ILE A 303 7.89 7.41 20.80
CA ILE A 303 6.78 6.44 20.77
C ILE A 303 7.04 5.14 20.02
N GLY A 304 8.24 4.92 19.42
CA GLY A 304 8.52 3.72 18.64
C GLY A 304 8.46 2.40 19.43
N ASP A 305 8.55 2.46 20.76
CA ASP A 305 8.35 1.32 21.66
C ASP A 305 6.85 1.01 21.91
N LYS A 306 5.95 1.92 21.60
CA LYS A 306 4.50 1.84 21.85
C LYS A 306 3.66 1.80 20.60
N CYS A 307 4.18 2.34 19.49
CA CYS A 307 3.45 2.51 18.25
C CYS A 307 4.31 2.05 17.06
N GLN A 308 3.68 1.40 16.10
CA GLN A 308 4.29 1.12 14.81
C GLN A 308 4.43 2.43 14.05
N LEU A 309 5.63 2.75 13.59
CA LEU A 309 5.94 3.92 12.79
C LEU A 309 6.33 3.45 11.40
N VAL A 310 5.46 3.71 10.42
CA VAL A 310 5.60 3.22 9.05
C VAL A 310 6.18 4.32 8.18
N GLY A 311 7.30 4.04 7.51
CA GLY A 311 7.82 4.92 6.47
C GLY A 311 7.27 4.52 5.10
N ASP A 312 6.47 5.40 4.48
CA ASP A 312 6.06 5.33 3.08
C ASP A 312 7.01 6.19 2.23
N ASP A 313 6.82 7.50 2.17
CA ASP A 313 7.68 8.42 1.42
C ASP A 313 9.12 8.43 1.96
N LEU A 314 9.30 8.16 3.26
CA LEU A 314 10.61 8.00 3.88
C LEU A 314 11.46 6.94 3.18
N PHE A 315 10.89 5.78 2.84
CA PHE A 315 11.61 4.60 2.33
C PHE A 315 11.32 4.28 0.87
N VAL A 316 10.16 4.64 0.34
CA VAL A 316 9.69 4.40 -1.04
C VAL A 316 9.98 2.98 -1.55
N THR A 317 9.80 1.97 -0.69
CA THR A 317 10.10 0.55 -0.98
C THR A 317 11.56 0.31 -1.43
N ASN A 318 12.47 1.24 -1.17
CA ASN A 318 13.86 1.22 -1.65
C ASN A 318 14.81 0.70 -0.58
N VAL A 319 15.55 -0.37 -0.88
CA VAL A 319 16.48 -1.03 0.05
C VAL A 319 17.62 -0.11 0.53
N ILE A 320 18.05 0.86 -0.29
CA ILE A 320 19.12 1.79 0.07
C ILE A 320 18.61 2.78 1.13
N ARG A 321 17.43 3.36 0.92
CA ARG A 321 16.79 4.26 1.88
C ARG A 321 16.40 3.54 3.16
N LEU A 322 15.89 2.30 3.03
CA LEU A 322 15.56 1.46 4.17
C LEU A 322 16.81 1.13 5.01
N ALA A 323 17.92 0.77 4.37
CA ALA A 323 19.18 0.49 5.07
C ALA A 323 19.67 1.72 5.86
N GLN A 324 19.61 2.91 5.26
CA GLN A 324 19.97 4.16 5.94
C GLN A 324 19.04 4.42 7.14
N GLY A 325 17.71 4.26 6.97
CA GLY A 325 16.77 4.48 8.07
C GLY A 325 16.96 3.48 9.22
N ILE A 326 17.32 2.22 8.91
CA ILE A 326 17.67 1.21 9.92
C ILE A 326 18.92 1.63 10.69
N GLU A 327 19.97 2.07 10.00
CA GLU A 327 21.22 2.53 10.62
C GLU A 327 21.01 3.75 11.53
N ASP A 328 20.20 4.71 11.08
CA ASP A 328 19.89 5.94 11.83
C ASP A 328 18.82 5.73 12.92
N GLY A 329 18.18 4.55 12.97
CA GLY A 329 17.10 4.21 13.93
C GLY A 329 15.85 5.06 13.71
N LEU A 330 15.43 5.22 12.45
CA LEU A 330 14.22 5.94 12.03
C LEU A 330 13.09 4.96 11.75
N ALA A 331 11.88 5.23 12.26
CA ALA A 331 10.72 4.36 12.11
C ALA A 331 10.94 2.93 12.70
N ASN A 332 10.03 2.00 12.47
CA ASN A 332 10.16 0.58 12.84
C ASN A 332 9.35 -0.34 11.91
N SER A 333 8.82 0.22 10.83
CA SER A 333 8.03 -0.45 9.80
C SER A 333 8.23 0.23 8.45
N ILE A 334 8.03 -0.51 7.37
CA ILE A 334 8.04 0.02 6.00
C ILE A 334 6.70 -0.24 5.31
N LEU A 335 6.22 0.72 4.53
CA LEU A 335 5.14 0.50 3.57
C LEU A 335 5.74 -0.07 2.27
N ILE A 336 5.10 -1.08 1.71
CA ILE A 336 5.55 -1.77 0.49
C ILE A 336 4.58 -1.48 -0.63
N LYS A 337 5.00 -0.67 -1.58
CA LYS A 337 4.28 -0.33 -2.80
C LYS A 337 5.08 -0.82 -4.00
N VAL A 338 4.61 -1.84 -4.69
CA VAL A 338 5.34 -2.52 -5.78
C VAL A 338 5.80 -1.56 -6.89
N ASN A 339 5.01 -0.50 -7.17
CA ASN A 339 5.33 0.45 -8.23
C ASN A 339 6.32 1.55 -7.80
N GLN A 340 6.59 1.73 -6.50
CA GLN A 340 7.61 2.68 -6.03
C GLN A 340 9.02 2.22 -6.36
N ILE A 341 9.22 0.91 -6.57
CA ILE A 341 10.52 0.33 -6.91
C ILE A 341 10.52 -0.31 -8.30
N GLY A 342 9.43 -0.96 -8.73
CA GLY A 342 9.17 -1.34 -10.11
C GLY A 342 9.54 -2.75 -10.53
N THR A 343 9.98 -3.65 -9.63
CA THR A 343 10.09 -5.09 -9.89
C THR A 343 9.65 -5.91 -8.68
N LEU A 344 9.25 -7.16 -8.93
CA LEU A 344 8.92 -8.11 -7.86
C LEU A 344 10.16 -8.45 -7.03
N THR A 345 11.30 -8.67 -7.66
CA THR A 345 12.56 -9.02 -6.96
C THR A 345 12.99 -7.92 -5.99
N GLU A 346 12.98 -6.64 -6.41
CA GLU A 346 13.32 -5.53 -5.51
C GLU A 346 12.29 -5.36 -4.39
N THR A 347 10.99 -5.56 -4.69
CA THR A 347 9.92 -5.53 -3.69
C THR A 347 10.15 -6.58 -2.60
N LEU A 348 10.45 -7.82 -2.99
CA LEU A 348 10.72 -8.90 -2.03
C LEU A 348 12.00 -8.64 -1.23
N ALA A 349 13.04 -8.07 -1.84
CA ALA A 349 14.26 -7.70 -1.14
C ALA A 349 14.02 -6.64 -0.06
N ALA A 350 13.13 -5.66 -0.30
CA ALA A 350 12.75 -4.65 0.70
C ALA A 350 12.02 -5.28 1.89
N VAL A 351 11.07 -6.20 1.64
CA VAL A 351 10.37 -6.93 2.72
C VAL A 351 11.35 -7.79 3.52
N GLU A 352 12.24 -8.51 2.86
CA GLU A 352 13.23 -9.35 3.52
C GLU A 352 14.20 -8.54 4.40
N MET A 353 14.70 -7.42 3.88
CA MET A 353 15.57 -6.51 4.63
C MET A 353 14.86 -5.97 5.88
N ALA A 354 13.61 -5.51 5.75
CA ALA A 354 12.81 -5.04 6.87
C ALA A 354 12.69 -6.13 7.96
N HIS A 355 12.28 -7.33 7.59
CA HIS A 355 12.11 -8.43 8.54
C HIS A 355 13.41 -8.83 9.23
N ARG A 356 14.54 -8.90 8.50
CA ARG A 356 15.86 -9.19 9.06
C ARG A 356 16.33 -8.14 10.06
N ALA A 357 15.97 -6.87 9.83
CA ALA A 357 16.28 -5.78 10.75
C ALA A 357 15.31 -5.69 11.93
N GLY A 358 14.31 -6.56 12.00
CA GLY A 358 13.27 -6.52 13.02
C GLY A 358 12.20 -5.47 12.78
N TYR A 359 12.14 -4.83 11.60
CA TYR A 359 11.03 -3.98 11.16
C TYR A 359 9.84 -4.85 10.73
N SER A 360 8.63 -4.30 10.82
CA SER A 360 7.47 -4.87 10.14
C SER A 360 7.36 -4.33 8.71
N ALA A 361 6.55 -4.99 7.90
CA ALA A 361 6.21 -4.53 6.56
C ALA A 361 4.69 -4.52 6.39
N VAL A 362 4.17 -3.52 5.70
CA VAL A 362 2.76 -3.38 5.35
C VAL A 362 2.64 -3.40 3.83
N MET A 363 1.99 -4.43 3.26
CA MET A 363 1.72 -4.46 1.83
C MET A 363 0.64 -3.44 1.49
N SER A 364 0.85 -2.60 0.47
CA SER A 364 -0.02 -1.45 0.22
C SER A 364 -0.45 -1.33 -1.24
N HIS A 365 -1.67 -0.81 -1.41
CA HIS A 365 -2.20 -0.29 -2.65
C HIS A 365 -1.64 1.09 -3.00
N ARG A 366 -2.18 1.69 -4.06
CA ARG A 366 -2.05 3.12 -4.36
C ARG A 366 -3.45 3.76 -4.48
N SER A 367 -3.49 5.10 -4.51
CA SER A 367 -4.75 5.84 -4.71
C SER A 367 -5.41 5.55 -6.05
N GLY A 368 -4.65 5.38 -7.13
CA GLY A 368 -5.12 4.87 -8.42
C GLY A 368 -4.88 3.37 -8.53
N GLU A 369 -5.94 2.58 -8.43
CA GLU A 369 -5.91 1.11 -8.49
C GLU A 369 -6.71 0.58 -9.67
N THR A 370 -6.59 -0.72 -9.89
CA THR A 370 -7.39 -1.51 -10.83
C THR A 370 -8.03 -2.69 -10.10
N GLU A 371 -8.67 -3.61 -10.82
CA GLU A 371 -9.16 -4.88 -10.26
C GLU A 371 -8.04 -5.88 -9.95
N ASP A 372 -6.80 -5.59 -10.32
CA ASP A 372 -5.65 -6.45 -10.01
C ASP A 372 -5.52 -6.67 -8.50
N ALA A 373 -5.38 -7.91 -8.09
CA ALA A 373 -5.31 -8.31 -6.69
C ALA A 373 -3.93 -8.84 -6.26
N THR A 374 -2.89 -8.61 -7.06
CA THR A 374 -1.53 -9.12 -6.83
C THR A 374 -1.02 -8.85 -5.42
N ILE A 375 -1.27 -7.64 -4.88
CA ILE A 375 -0.80 -7.29 -3.54
C ILE A 375 -1.43 -8.13 -2.43
N ALA A 376 -2.63 -8.68 -2.63
CA ALA A 376 -3.23 -9.63 -1.69
C ALA A 376 -2.44 -10.95 -1.65
N ASP A 377 -2.09 -11.49 -2.81
CA ASP A 377 -1.22 -12.66 -2.91
C ASP A 377 0.17 -12.40 -2.31
N LEU A 378 0.78 -11.24 -2.61
CA LEU A 378 2.09 -10.86 -2.07
C LEU A 378 2.08 -10.68 -0.55
N ALA A 379 1.00 -10.14 0.03
CA ALA A 379 0.86 -10.00 1.47
C ALA A 379 0.92 -11.37 2.18
N VAL A 380 0.28 -12.39 1.60
CA VAL A 380 0.33 -13.77 2.13
C VAL A 380 1.66 -14.43 1.79
N ALA A 381 2.17 -14.25 0.57
CA ALA A 381 3.45 -14.83 0.13
C ALA A 381 4.62 -14.43 1.04
N THR A 382 4.67 -13.16 1.43
CA THR A 382 5.75 -12.60 2.26
C THR A 382 5.53 -12.79 3.76
N ASN A 383 4.33 -13.24 4.18
CA ASN A 383 3.93 -13.28 5.59
C ASN A 383 4.15 -11.94 6.30
N CYS A 384 3.99 -10.80 5.60
CA CYS A 384 4.18 -9.47 6.20
C CYS A 384 3.14 -9.17 7.31
N GLY A 385 1.99 -9.84 7.25
CA GLY A 385 0.98 -9.84 8.30
C GLY A 385 0.11 -8.59 8.37
N GLN A 386 0.30 -7.62 7.47
CA GLN A 386 -0.51 -6.41 7.37
C GLN A 386 -0.72 -6.02 5.90
N ILE A 387 -1.91 -5.49 5.58
CA ILE A 387 -2.23 -4.96 4.26
C ILE A 387 -3.02 -3.66 4.39
N LYS A 388 -2.58 -2.62 3.67
CA LYS A 388 -3.27 -1.34 3.52
C LYS A 388 -3.84 -1.29 2.10
N THR A 389 -5.16 -1.44 1.94
CA THR A 389 -5.77 -1.49 0.60
C THR A 389 -7.12 -0.78 0.53
N GLY A 390 -7.25 0.33 1.26
CA GLY A 390 -8.41 1.21 1.23
C GLY A 390 -9.56 0.71 2.08
N SER A 391 -10.75 1.20 1.77
CA SER A 391 -11.97 0.95 2.52
C SER A 391 -12.76 -0.26 1.99
N LEU A 392 -13.97 -0.41 2.48
CA LEU A 392 -14.93 -1.48 2.18
C LEU A 392 -15.93 -1.07 1.08
N ALA A 393 -15.58 -0.04 0.30
CA ALA A 393 -16.30 0.45 -0.85
C ALA A 393 -15.34 0.61 -2.03
N ARG A 394 -15.87 0.62 -3.27
CA ARG A 394 -15.16 0.61 -4.56
C ARG A 394 -14.53 -0.76 -4.86
N SER A 395 -14.82 -1.29 -6.06
CA SER A 395 -14.38 -2.63 -6.46
C SER A 395 -12.88 -2.77 -6.61
N ASP A 396 -12.16 -1.68 -6.92
CA ASP A 396 -10.71 -1.61 -6.94
C ASP A 396 -10.06 -1.90 -5.56
N ARG A 397 -10.79 -1.66 -4.48
CA ARG A 397 -10.36 -1.98 -3.09
C ARG A 397 -10.85 -3.36 -2.67
N THR A 398 -12.14 -3.61 -2.82
CA THR A 398 -12.75 -4.88 -2.39
C THR A 398 -12.23 -6.09 -3.17
N ALA A 399 -11.69 -5.91 -4.40
CA ALA A 399 -11.03 -6.98 -5.14
C ALA A 399 -9.91 -7.66 -4.35
N LYS A 400 -9.08 -6.87 -3.63
CA LYS A 400 -7.97 -7.37 -2.81
C LYS A 400 -8.48 -8.11 -1.58
N TYR A 401 -9.51 -7.57 -0.90
CA TYR A 401 -10.15 -8.24 0.23
C TYR A 401 -10.81 -9.55 -0.18
N ASN A 402 -11.52 -9.56 -1.32
CA ASN A 402 -12.13 -10.76 -1.85
C ASN A 402 -11.08 -11.84 -2.24
N GLN A 403 -9.92 -11.42 -2.72
CA GLN A 403 -8.81 -12.34 -3.00
C GLN A 403 -8.27 -12.96 -1.70
N LEU A 404 -8.12 -12.18 -0.63
CA LEU A 404 -7.71 -12.71 0.68
C LEU A 404 -8.73 -13.70 1.26
N LEU A 405 -10.03 -13.49 1.06
CA LEU A 405 -11.06 -14.48 1.44
C LEU A 405 -10.88 -15.80 0.67
N ARG A 406 -10.61 -15.75 -0.65
CA ARG A 406 -10.35 -16.96 -1.46
C ARG A 406 -9.08 -17.68 -0.97
N ILE A 407 -8.03 -16.94 -0.65
CA ILE A 407 -6.79 -17.51 -0.11
C ILE A 407 -7.03 -18.15 1.26
N GLU A 408 -7.82 -17.52 2.14
CA GLU A 408 -8.19 -18.10 3.44
C GLU A 408 -8.97 -19.41 3.27
N GLU A 409 -9.94 -19.44 2.35
CA GLU A 409 -10.71 -20.64 2.01
C GLU A 409 -9.82 -21.76 1.47
N GLU A 410 -8.92 -21.45 0.53
CA GLU A 410 -7.98 -22.42 -0.06
C GLU A 410 -7.00 -22.99 0.97
N LEU A 411 -6.50 -22.17 1.89
CA LEU A 411 -5.63 -22.60 2.98
C LEU A 411 -6.38 -23.46 4.02
N GLY A 412 -7.69 -23.24 4.20
CA GLY A 412 -8.52 -23.96 5.14
C GLY A 412 -7.95 -23.93 6.57
N PRO A 413 -7.79 -25.10 7.24
CA PRO A 413 -7.28 -25.17 8.61
C PRO A 413 -5.83 -24.68 8.77
N GLN A 414 -5.08 -24.50 7.69
CA GLN A 414 -3.70 -24.00 7.73
C GLN A 414 -3.64 -22.47 7.76
N ALA A 415 -4.72 -21.79 7.42
CA ALA A 415 -4.80 -20.33 7.46
C ALA A 415 -4.54 -19.82 8.88
N GLN A 416 -3.70 -18.80 8.98
CA GLN A 416 -3.40 -18.12 10.24
C GLN A 416 -3.71 -16.65 10.07
N TYR A 417 -4.57 -16.10 10.91
CA TYR A 417 -4.80 -14.66 10.94
C TYR A 417 -3.73 -13.99 11.80
N ALA A 418 -3.13 -12.92 11.29
CA ALA A 418 -1.99 -12.26 11.93
C ALA A 418 -2.36 -11.64 13.30
N GLY A 419 -3.51 -10.97 13.39
CA GLY A 419 -3.93 -10.30 14.61
C GLY A 419 -2.87 -9.29 15.09
N ARG A 420 -2.70 -9.16 16.39
CA ARG A 420 -1.71 -8.23 16.98
C ARG A 420 -0.24 -8.65 16.80
N ARG A 421 0.02 -9.90 16.46
CA ARG A 421 1.36 -10.49 16.52
C ARG A 421 2.39 -9.81 15.60
N THR A 422 1.94 -9.17 14.53
CA THR A 422 2.80 -8.52 13.52
C THR A 422 2.96 -7.03 13.73
N LEU A 423 2.21 -6.44 14.66
CA LEU A 423 2.35 -5.04 15.02
C LEU A 423 3.64 -4.77 15.79
N LYS A 424 4.27 -3.63 15.58
CA LYS A 424 5.41 -3.16 16.36
C LYS A 424 4.93 -2.27 17.51
N GLY A 425 5.71 -2.24 18.59
CA GLY A 425 5.44 -1.40 19.75
C GLY A 425 4.24 -1.83 20.58
N ALA A 426 3.05 -1.50 20.17
CA ALA A 426 1.81 -1.54 20.97
C ALA A 426 1.23 -2.91 21.33
N ALA A 427 1.86 -4.00 20.96
CA ALA A 427 1.16 -5.29 20.85
C ALA A 427 1.51 -6.32 21.93
N ARG A 428 2.20 -5.96 22.98
CA ARG A 428 2.58 -6.93 24.01
C ARG A 428 1.74 -6.83 25.27
#